data_de8a8ea116fd9617a58a4bb459254a0e
#
_entry.id   de8a8ea116fd9617a58a4bb459254a0e
#
_cell.length_a   1.000
_cell.length_b   1.000
_cell.length_c   1.000
_cell.angle_alpha   90.00
_cell.angle_beta   90.00
_cell.angle_gamma   90.00
#
_symmetry.space_group_name_H-M   'P 1'
#
loop_
_entity.id
_entity.type
_entity.pdbx_description
1 polymer ?
#
loop_
_entity_poly.entity_id
_entity_poly.type
_entity_poly.pdbx_seq_one_letter_code
_entity_poly.pdbx_strand_id
1 'polypeptide(L)'
;MYVIMIKKIYVILVVILLMPSIGISETTVTNKNFKLSEIATNLSEPWGMTFIDDNNLLITEKTGDIIQIDMSTGKKFSIDHELDFFYYGQGGLLDILYKDGYVYVSYSEDREQGRSSTSIAKGLYNKDKIIFENIFRAEPPISSGYHFGSRIVIKNNHLYASIGERGGGMIAQDTSNHPGSIIRINIDGSIPIDNPKFLNKPTWLPEVFQIGIRNPQGMYLSPIDNKVYISNHGAKGGD
;
A
#
# COMPACT_ATOMS: atom_id res chain seq x y z
N MET A 1 1.52 66.43 29.80
CA MET A 1 0.56 65.40 29.39
C MET A 1 0.84 64.82 28.00
N TYR A 2 2.10 64.84 27.53
CA TYR A 2 2.48 64.35 26.20
C TYR A 2 3.48 63.16 26.18
N VAL A 3 3.93 62.70 27.35
CA VAL A 3 4.97 61.65 27.46
C VAL A 3 4.37 60.24 27.55
N ILE A 4 3.07 60.09 27.87
CA ILE A 4 2.45 58.78 28.07
C ILE A 4 1.94 58.14 26.76
N MET A 5 1.71 58.93 25.72
CA MET A 5 1.21 58.37 24.42
C MET A 5 2.29 57.73 23.55
N ILE A 6 3.56 58.12 23.71
CA ILE A 6 4.65 57.58 22.89
C ILE A 6 5.06 56.15 23.33
N LYS A 7 4.92 55.82 24.60
CA LYS A 7 5.27 54.48 25.11
C LYS A 7 4.30 53.37 24.69
N LYS A 8 3.04 53.67 24.38
CA LYS A 8 2.07 52.63 23.93
C LYS A 8 2.22 52.24 22.47
N ILE A 9 2.73 53.11 21.63
CA ILE A 9 2.93 52.83 20.18
C ILE A 9 4.15 51.93 19.97
N TYR A 10 5.22 52.07 20.77
CA TYR A 10 6.39 51.22 20.67
C TYR A 10 6.18 49.75 21.08
N VAL A 11 5.27 49.50 22.02
CA VAL A 11 4.95 48.13 22.46
C VAL A 11 4.17 47.34 21.41
N ILE A 12 3.36 48.00 20.58
CA ILE A 12 2.61 47.35 19.52
C ILE A 12 3.51 47.00 18.30
N LEU A 13 4.51 47.84 18.01
CA LEU A 13 5.44 47.62 16.88
C LEU A 13 6.42 46.48 17.15
N VAL A 14 6.82 46.24 18.40
CA VAL A 14 7.74 45.15 18.77
C VAL A 14 7.06 43.78 18.75
N VAL A 15 5.74 43.72 19.01
CA VAL A 15 5.00 42.42 18.96
C VAL A 15 4.77 41.92 17.53
N ILE A 16 4.70 42.81 16.53
CA ILE A 16 4.52 42.42 15.12
C ILE A 16 5.81 41.91 14.53
N LEU A 17 6.98 42.24 15.06
CA LEU A 17 8.30 41.79 14.57
C LEU A 17 8.74 40.43 15.14
N LEU A 18 7.97 39.82 16.05
CA LEU A 18 8.27 38.54 16.70
C LEU A 18 7.33 37.41 16.28
N MET A 19 6.56 37.59 15.20
CA MET A 19 5.87 36.43 14.61
C MET A 19 6.92 35.55 13.92
N PRO A 20 7.11 34.29 14.33
CA PRO A 20 7.94 33.38 13.58
C PRO A 20 7.35 33.26 12.18
N SER A 21 8.11 33.63 11.15
CA SER A 21 7.81 33.26 9.79
C SER A 21 7.75 31.73 9.76
N ILE A 22 6.57 31.18 9.55
CA ILE A 22 6.43 29.76 9.19
C ILE A 22 7.08 29.64 7.83
N GLY A 23 8.37 29.36 7.85
CA GLY A 23 9.11 29.01 6.66
C GLY A 23 8.54 27.68 6.15
N ILE A 24 7.78 27.72 5.07
CA ILE A 24 7.54 26.54 4.24
C ILE A 24 8.93 26.14 3.74
N SER A 25 9.49 25.09 4.34
CA SER A 25 10.73 24.51 3.86
C SER A 25 10.41 23.82 2.53
N GLU A 26 10.58 24.54 1.44
CA GLU A 26 10.74 23.92 0.14
C GLU A 26 12.04 23.11 0.18
N THR A 27 11.91 21.80 0.34
CA THR A 27 13.04 20.89 0.17
C THR A 27 13.37 20.83 -1.31
N THR A 28 14.19 21.78 -1.78
CA THR A 28 14.72 21.74 -3.15
C THR A 28 15.77 20.63 -3.19
N VAL A 29 15.40 19.47 -3.70
CA VAL A 29 16.37 18.41 -4.02
C VAL A 29 17.15 18.87 -5.25
N THR A 30 18.24 19.59 -5.04
CA THR A 30 19.17 20.01 -6.10
C THR A 30 20.14 18.88 -6.43
N ASN A 31 19.65 17.79 -7.01
CA ASN A 31 20.54 16.85 -7.69
C ASN A 31 20.39 17.06 -9.19
N LYS A 32 21.44 17.56 -9.85
CA LYS A 32 21.46 17.91 -11.28
C LYS A 32 21.16 16.73 -12.24
N ASN A 33 21.03 15.52 -11.70
CA ASN A 33 20.84 14.28 -12.46
C ASN A 33 19.38 13.77 -12.48
N PHE A 34 18.44 14.45 -11.83
CA PHE A 34 17.04 14.05 -11.82
C PHE A 34 16.16 15.12 -12.46
N LYS A 35 15.29 14.67 -13.37
CA LYS A 35 14.21 15.48 -13.94
C LYS A 35 12.89 14.95 -13.41
N LEU A 36 12.14 15.79 -12.71
CA LEU A 36 10.75 15.51 -12.35
C LEU A 36 9.86 15.95 -13.51
N SER A 37 8.93 15.08 -13.90
CA SER A 37 7.89 15.39 -14.88
C SER A 37 6.57 14.92 -14.32
N GLU A 38 5.59 15.82 -14.30
CA GLU A 38 4.21 15.46 -13.95
C GLU A 38 3.60 14.71 -15.13
N ILE A 39 3.01 13.54 -14.86
CA ILE A 39 2.38 12.66 -15.86
C ILE A 39 0.87 12.78 -15.82
N ALA A 40 0.29 12.85 -14.64
CA ALA A 40 -1.14 13.00 -14.45
C ALA A 40 -1.45 13.74 -13.15
N THR A 41 -2.57 14.42 -13.12
CA THR A 41 -3.11 15.16 -11.96
C THR A 41 -4.50 14.65 -11.60
N ASN A 42 -5.05 15.18 -10.49
CA ASN A 42 -6.41 14.87 -10.03
C ASN A 42 -6.62 13.35 -9.82
N LEU A 43 -5.69 12.71 -9.13
CA LEU A 43 -5.86 11.37 -8.57
C LEU A 43 -6.40 11.49 -7.15
N SER A 44 -7.31 10.58 -6.77
CA SER A 44 -7.92 10.54 -5.43
C SER A 44 -7.34 9.37 -4.63
N GLU A 45 -6.48 9.65 -3.66
CA GLU A 45 -5.84 8.63 -2.80
C GLU A 45 -5.13 7.50 -3.59
N PRO A 46 -4.23 7.82 -4.56
CA PRO A 46 -3.51 6.79 -5.33
C PRO A 46 -2.66 5.94 -4.39
N TRP A 47 -2.73 4.60 -4.54
CA TRP A 47 -2.09 3.69 -3.60
C TRP A 47 -1.05 2.78 -4.25
N GLY A 48 -1.42 2.03 -5.28
CA GLY A 48 -0.53 1.13 -6.02
C GLY A 48 -0.39 1.55 -7.48
N MET A 49 0.71 1.15 -8.11
CA MET A 49 0.91 1.36 -9.54
C MET A 49 1.76 0.27 -10.16
N THR A 50 1.49 -0.01 -11.43
CA THR A 50 2.26 -0.97 -12.24
C THR A 50 2.25 -0.57 -13.71
N PHE A 51 3.35 -0.85 -14.43
CA PHE A 51 3.40 -0.67 -15.87
C PHE A 51 2.77 -1.87 -16.58
N ILE A 52 1.96 -1.59 -17.62
CA ILE A 52 1.49 -2.62 -18.56
C ILE A 52 2.53 -2.77 -19.67
N ASP A 53 3.02 -1.64 -20.15
CA ASP A 53 4.05 -1.49 -21.16
C ASP A 53 4.79 -0.16 -20.97
N ASP A 54 5.66 0.22 -21.89
CA ASP A 54 6.50 1.43 -21.80
C ASP A 54 5.67 2.76 -21.79
N ASN A 55 4.41 2.73 -22.22
CA ASN A 55 3.57 3.92 -22.35
C ASN A 55 2.32 3.89 -21.45
N ASN A 56 1.98 2.74 -20.85
CA ASN A 56 0.76 2.58 -20.10
C ASN A 56 1.02 2.16 -18.66
N LEU A 57 0.41 2.89 -17.75
CA LEU A 57 0.49 2.68 -16.30
C LEU A 57 -0.91 2.38 -15.76
N LEU A 58 -1.03 1.37 -14.90
CA LEU A 58 -2.21 1.16 -14.07
C LEU A 58 -1.97 1.74 -12.68
N ILE A 59 -2.97 2.38 -12.13
CA ILE A 59 -2.99 2.91 -10.76
C ILE A 59 -4.26 2.44 -10.08
N THR A 60 -4.17 2.05 -8.83
CA THR A 60 -5.32 1.92 -7.94
C THR A 60 -5.51 3.19 -7.13
N GLU A 61 -6.74 3.60 -6.96
CA GLU A 61 -7.14 4.55 -5.93
C GLU A 61 -7.76 3.80 -4.77
N LYS A 62 -7.41 4.16 -3.56
CA LYS A 62 -7.93 3.49 -2.35
C LYS A 62 -9.45 3.54 -2.25
N THR A 63 -10.05 4.55 -2.87
CA THR A 63 -11.50 4.73 -3.01
C THR A 63 -12.19 3.67 -3.88
N GLY A 64 -11.42 2.89 -4.66
CA GLY A 64 -11.91 1.76 -5.44
C GLY A 64 -11.71 1.87 -6.95
N ASP A 65 -11.10 2.92 -7.47
CA ASP A 65 -10.90 3.05 -8.91
C ASP A 65 -9.62 2.34 -9.37
N ILE A 66 -9.70 1.70 -10.54
CA ILE A 66 -8.54 1.28 -11.32
C ILE A 66 -8.45 2.20 -12.53
N ILE A 67 -7.33 2.92 -12.63
CA ILE A 67 -7.12 3.92 -13.67
C ILE A 67 -5.94 3.51 -14.53
N GLN A 68 -6.14 3.44 -15.83
CA GLN A 68 -5.06 3.38 -16.81
C GLN A 68 -4.66 4.80 -17.21
N ILE A 69 -3.38 5.07 -17.26
CA ILE A 69 -2.81 6.34 -17.70
C ILE A 69 -1.94 6.09 -18.94
N ASP A 70 -2.24 6.78 -20.03
CA ASP A 70 -1.33 6.94 -21.15
C ASP A 70 -0.27 7.99 -20.76
N MET A 71 0.96 7.55 -20.56
CA MET A 71 2.04 8.39 -20.05
C MET A 71 2.53 9.44 -21.07
N SER A 72 2.25 9.24 -22.35
CA SER A 72 2.62 10.19 -23.40
C SER A 72 1.69 11.40 -23.45
N THR A 73 0.42 11.20 -23.09
CA THR A 73 -0.64 12.23 -23.17
C THR A 73 -1.17 12.66 -21.81
N GLY A 74 -0.92 11.89 -20.75
CA GLY A 74 -1.54 12.06 -19.44
C GLY A 74 -3.02 11.68 -19.38
N LYS A 75 -3.56 11.10 -20.47
CA LYS A 75 -4.97 10.74 -20.54
C LYS A 75 -5.28 9.57 -19.63
N LYS A 76 -6.37 9.70 -18.88
CA LYS A 76 -6.84 8.70 -17.91
C LYS A 76 -8.05 7.95 -18.46
N PHE A 77 -8.11 6.64 -18.17
CA PHE A 77 -9.23 5.77 -18.51
C PHE A 77 -9.57 4.95 -17.26
N SER A 78 -10.82 4.96 -16.85
CA SER A 78 -11.29 4.09 -15.77
C SER A 78 -11.52 2.67 -16.31
N ILE A 79 -11.14 1.67 -15.49
CA ILE A 79 -11.38 0.27 -15.77
C ILE A 79 -12.38 -0.25 -14.73
N ASP A 80 -13.53 -0.75 -15.20
CA ASP A 80 -14.56 -1.28 -14.31
C ASP A 80 -14.15 -2.60 -13.65
N HIS A 81 -14.67 -2.84 -12.45
CA HIS A 81 -14.55 -4.10 -11.73
C HIS A 81 -15.69 -4.30 -10.71
N GLU A 82 -15.81 -5.52 -10.17
CA GLU A 82 -16.85 -5.89 -9.19
C GLU A 82 -16.24 -6.41 -7.86
N LEU A 83 -15.08 -5.87 -7.44
CA LEU A 83 -14.51 -6.22 -6.15
C LEU A 83 -15.34 -5.59 -5.02
N ASP A 84 -15.69 -6.41 -4.04
CA ASP A 84 -16.34 -5.96 -2.80
C ASP A 84 -15.28 -5.62 -1.76
N PHE A 85 -15.03 -4.33 -1.56
CA PHE A 85 -13.94 -3.85 -0.70
C PHE A 85 -14.44 -2.94 0.42
N PHE A 86 -13.76 -3.03 1.54
CA PHE A 86 -14.04 -2.29 2.76
C PHE A 86 -13.21 -0.99 2.79
N TYR A 87 -13.81 0.12 2.35
CA TYR A 87 -13.17 1.43 2.40
C TYR A 87 -13.34 2.08 3.76
N TYR A 88 -12.36 1.86 4.64
CA TYR A 88 -12.31 2.48 5.97
C TYR A 88 -10.89 2.54 6.52
N GLY A 89 -10.50 3.70 7.07
CA GLY A 89 -9.16 3.90 7.63
C GLY A 89 -8.06 3.75 6.58
N GLN A 90 -7.20 2.75 6.75
CA GLN A 90 -6.14 2.41 5.80
C GLN A 90 -6.59 1.39 4.73
N GLY A 91 -7.81 0.88 4.83
CA GLY A 91 -8.36 -0.09 3.90
C GLY A 91 -8.96 0.54 2.65
N GLY A 92 -9.17 -0.26 1.62
CA GLY A 92 -9.70 0.10 0.32
C GLY A 92 -9.15 -0.81 -0.77
N LEU A 93 -9.13 -0.36 -2.01
CA LEU A 93 -8.38 -0.99 -3.10
C LEU A 93 -6.92 -0.53 -2.99
N LEU A 94 -5.98 -1.49 -2.90
CA LEU A 94 -4.62 -1.20 -2.43
C LEU A 94 -3.59 -1.45 -3.54
N ASP A 95 -2.81 -2.52 -3.49
CA ASP A 95 -1.75 -2.72 -4.48
C ASP A 95 -2.25 -3.29 -5.81
N ILE A 96 -1.50 -3.02 -6.87
CA ILE A 96 -1.78 -3.52 -8.21
C ILE A 96 -0.48 -3.95 -8.87
N LEU A 97 -0.50 -5.11 -9.55
CA LEU A 97 0.63 -5.63 -10.30
C LEU A 97 0.14 -6.25 -11.60
N TYR A 98 0.73 -5.84 -12.72
CA TYR A 98 0.51 -6.47 -14.02
C TYR A 98 1.63 -7.46 -14.34
N LYS A 99 1.26 -8.66 -14.79
CA LYS A 99 2.21 -9.66 -15.24
C LYS A 99 1.58 -10.62 -16.26
N ASP A 100 2.22 -10.78 -17.40
CA ASP A 100 1.88 -11.77 -18.42
C ASP A 100 0.40 -11.77 -18.84
N GLY A 101 -0.17 -10.56 -19.02
CA GLY A 101 -1.56 -10.37 -19.40
C GLY A 101 -2.56 -10.39 -18.24
N TYR A 102 -2.13 -10.63 -17.01
CA TYR A 102 -2.97 -10.64 -15.82
C TYR A 102 -2.71 -9.43 -14.92
N VAL A 103 -3.77 -8.96 -14.31
CA VAL A 103 -3.73 -7.97 -13.23
C VAL A 103 -3.99 -8.68 -11.90
N TYR A 104 -3.12 -8.44 -10.95
CA TYR A 104 -3.26 -8.88 -9.56
C TYR A 104 -3.51 -7.64 -8.72
N VAL A 105 -4.49 -7.70 -7.82
CA VAL A 105 -4.77 -6.63 -6.88
C VAL A 105 -4.81 -7.17 -5.46
N SER A 106 -4.38 -6.36 -4.52
CA SER A 106 -4.69 -6.57 -3.11
C SER A 106 -5.69 -5.53 -2.65
N TYR A 107 -6.57 -5.90 -1.74
CA TYR A 107 -7.60 -5.01 -1.24
C TYR A 107 -8.05 -5.45 0.16
N SER A 108 -8.68 -4.55 0.90
CA SER A 108 -9.37 -4.90 2.12
C SER A 108 -10.77 -5.42 1.77
N GLU A 109 -10.95 -6.74 1.72
CA GLU A 109 -12.23 -7.36 1.42
C GLU A 109 -13.23 -7.12 2.56
N ASP A 110 -14.45 -6.72 2.22
CA ASP A 110 -15.55 -6.71 3.20
C ASP A 110 -15.93 -8.16 3.55
N ARG A 111 -15.91 -8.45 4.84
CA ARG A 111 -16.19 -9.78 5.38
C ARG A 111 -17.40 -9.76 6.30
N GLU A 112 -18.29 -8.81 6.07
CA GLU A 112 -19.52 -8.57 6.84
C GLU A 112 -19.31 -8.16 8.32
N GLN A 113 -20.33 -7.61 8.92
CA GLN A 113 -20.36 -7.19 10.33
C GLN A 113 -19.23 -6.22 10.72
N GLY A 114 -18.78 -5.36 9.78
CA GLY A 114 -17.70 -4.40 10.02
C GLY A 114 -16.33 -5.04 10.19
N ARG A 115 -16.15 -6.29 9.74
CA ARG A 115 -14.87 -6.98 9.68
C ARG A 115 -14.31 -6.95 8.27
N SER A 116 -13.00 -6.94 8.15
CA SER A 116 -12.32 -6.96 6.87
C SER A 116 -11.01 -7.75 6.97
N SER A 117 -10.54 -8.25 5.84
CA SER A 117 -9.23 -8.89 5.73
C SER A 117 -8.52 -8.46 4.44
N THR A 118 -7.20 -8.58 4.42
CA THR A 118 -6.44 -8.42 3.18
C THR A 118 -6.71 -9.62 2.29
N SER A 119 -7.17 -9.35 1.07
CA SER A 119 -7.43 -10.36 0.04
C SER A 119 -6.67 -10.03 -1.23
N ILE A 120 -6.41 -11.05 -2.05
CA ILE A 120 -5.72 -10.92 -3.32
C ILE A 120 -6.60 -11.52 -4.40
N ALA A 121 -6.83 -10.75 -5.45
CA ALA A 121 -7.58 -11.19 -6.61
C ALA A 121 -6.73 -11.07 -7.89
N LYS A 122 -7.06 -11.90 -8.86
CA LYS A 122 -6.44 -11.99 -10.17
C LYS A 122 -7.50 -11.88 -11.25
N GLY A 123 -7.24 -11.13 -12.31
CA GLY A 123 -8.11 -11.04 -13.49
C GLY A 123 -7.30 -10.89 -14.76
N LEU A 124 -7.85 -11.36 -15.88
CA LEU A 124 -7.25 -11.09 -17.19
C LEU A 124 -7.41 -9.60 -17.50
N TYR A 125 -6.31 -8.96 -17.88
CA TYR A 125 -6.34 -7.55 -18.22
C TYR A 125 -7.30 -7.29 -19.39
N ASN A 126 -8.19 -6.32 -19.19
CA ASN A 126 -9.05 -5.76 -20.21
C ASN A 126 -9.20 -4.26 -19.91
N LYS A 127 -9.07 -3.42 -20.93
CA LYS A 127 -9.10 -1.95 -20.78
C LYS A 127 -10.46 -1.38 -20.36
N ASP A 128 -11.55 -2.13 -20.55
CA ASP A 128 -12.90 -1.67 -20.24
C ASP A 128 -13.38 -2.21 -18.89
N LYS A 129 -13.20 -3.52 -18.65
CA LYS A 129 -13.62 -4.18 -17.40
C LYS A 129 -12.73 -5.39 -17.10
N ILE A 130 -12.27 -5.51 -15.85
CA ILE A 130 -11.56 -6.70 -15.37
C ILE A 130 -12.48 -7.48 -14.45
N ILE A 131 -12.67 -8.77 -14.77
CA ILE A 131 -13.35 -9.71 -13.90
C ILE A 131 -12.30 -10.35 -13.00
N PHE A 132 -12.39 -10.08 -11.71
CA PHE A 132 -11.46 -10.58 -10.71
C PHE A 132 -11.97 -11.84 -10.05
N GLU A 133 -11.06 -12.76 -9.76
CA GLU A 133 -11.28 -13.96 -8.96
C GLU A 133 -10.31 -13.93 -7.77
N ASN A 134 -10.83 -14.17 -6.56
CA ASN A 134 -9.98 -14.25 -5.38
C ASN A 134 -9.11 -15.49 -5.41
N ILE A 135 -7.80 -15.28 -5.28
CA ILE A 135 -6.79 -16.34 -5.16
C ILE A 135 -6.26 -16.50 -3.73
N PHE A 136 -6.53 -15.53 -2.85
CA PHE A 136 -6.17 -15.60 -1.43
C PHE A 136 -7.07 -14.69 -0.60
N ARG A 137 -7.40 -15.14 0.62
CA ARG A 137 -8.09 -14.37 1.66
C ARG A 137 -7.42 -14.57 3.01
N ALA A 138 -6.99 -13.47 3.65
CA ALA A 138 -6.42 -13.58 4.99
C ALA A 138 -7.48 -13.92 6.05
N GLU A 139 -7.13 -14.79 6.95
CA GLU A 139 -7.95 -15.20 8.08
C GLU A 139 -7.21 -14.98 9.42
N PRO A 140 -7.92 -14.62 10.49
CA PRO A 140 -9.33 -14.24 10.53
C PRO A 140 -9.56 -12.79 10.02
N PRO A 141 -10.78 -12.44 9.57
CA PRO A 141 -11.16 -11.05 9.35
C PRO A 141 -11.30 -10.32 10.70
N ILE A 142 -10.83 -9.08 10.74
CA ILE A 142 -10.72 -8.27 11.96
C ILE A 142 -11.48 -6.95 11.81
N SER A 143 -12.20 -6.54 12.87
CA SER A 143 -12.84 -5.22 12.95
C SER A 143 -11.81 -4.15 13.29
N SER A 144 -11.06 -3.71 12.28
CA SER A 144 -10.03 -2.68 12.40
C SER A 144 -9.80 -2.00 11.06
N GLY A 145 -9.59 -0.68 11.09
CA GLY A 145 -9.19 0.13 9.94
C GLY A 145 -7.67 0.26 9.77
N TYR A 146 -6.86 -0.48 10.53
CA TYR A 146 -5.40 -0.32 10.55
C TYR A 146 -4.66 -1.50 9.94
N HIS A 147 -3.43 -1.23 9.47
CA HIS A 147 -2.37 -2.17 9.17
C HIS A 147 -2.80 -3.33 8.25
N PHE A 148 -3.18 -3.02 7.03
CA PHE A 148 -3.51 -4.04 6.03
C PHE A 148 -2.27 -4.65 5.36
N GLY A 149 -1.11 -3.96 5.40
CA GLY A 149 0.07 -4.35 4.64
C GLY A 149 -0.17 -4.20 3.15
N SER A 150 -0.55 -5.29 2.49
CA SER A 150 -1.14 -5.37 1.14
C SER A 150 -0.18 -5.24 -0.05
N ARG A 151 1.12 -5.05 0.13
CA ARG A 151 2.07 -5.07 -0.99
C ARG A 151 2.23 -6.46 -1.58
N ILE A 152 2.29 -6.53 -2.91
CA ILE A 152 2.45 -7.77 -3.66
C ILE A 152 3.66 -7.70 -4.59
N VAL A 153 4.40 -8.80 -4.67
CA VAL A 153 5.43 -9.01 -5.70
C VAL A 153 5.36 -10.42 -6.24
N ILE A 154 5.71 -10.61 -7.51
CA ILE A 154 5.81 -11.93 -8.12
C ILE A 154 7.27 -12.23 -8.42
N LYS A 155 7.76 -13.37 -7.90
CA LYS A 155 9.09 -13.92 -8.16
C LYS A 155 8.97 -15.39 -8.53
N ASN A 156 9.50 -15.78 -9.68
CA ASN A 156 9.52 -17.19 -10.14
C ASN A 156 8.15 -17.89 -10.05
N ASN A 157 7.09 -17.24 -10.56
CA ASN A 157 5.70 -17.73 -10.51
C ASN A 157 5.11 -17.89 -9.09
N HIS A 158 5.78 -17.38 -8.06
CA HIS A 158 5.22 -17.27 -6.72
C HIS A 158 4.86 -15.82 -6.45
N LEU A 159 3.67 -15.60 -5.91
CA LEU A 159 3.20 -14.33 -5.39
C LEU A 159 3.53 -14.27 -3.90
N TYR A 160 4.23 -13.22 -3.50
CA TYR A 160 4.46 -12.85 -2.11
C TYR A 160 3.56 -11.66 -1.80
N ALA A 161 2.87 -11.73 -0.68
CA ALA A 161 2.05 -10.61 -0.22
C ALA A 161 2.26 -10.33 1.27
N SER A 162 2.22 -9.06 1.61
CA SER A 162 2.32 -8.62 2.98
C SER A 162 0.92 -8.47 3.61
N ILE A 163 0.73 -9.06 4.79
CA ILE A 163 -0.47 -8.95 5.58
C ILE A 163 -0.12 -8.23 6.88
N GLY A 164 -0.72 -7.07 7.10
CA GLY A 164 -0.50 -6.31 8.33
C GLY A 164 -1.18 -6.95 9.55
N GLU A 165 -0.72 -6.62 10.76
CA GLU A 165 -1.20 -7.18 12.03
C GLU A 165 -2.54 -6.60 12.51
N ARG A 166 -3.15 -5.70 11.72
CA ARG A 166 -4.48 -5.13 11.90
C ARG A 166 -4.70 -4.41 13.24
N GLY A 167 -3.62 -3.90 13.87
CA GLY A 167 -3.65 -3.29 15.19
C GLY A 167 -3.63 -4.30 16.36
N GLY A 168 -3.52 -5.60 16.06
CA GLY A 168 -3.55 -6.68 17.03
C GLY A 168 -2.21 -6.98 17.73
N GLY A 169 -1.13 -6.29 17.35
CA GLY A 169 0.19 -6.42 17.98
C GLY A 169 0.71 -7.86 18.00
N MET A 170 0.56 -8.55 19.11
CA MET A 170 1.10 -9.90 19.29
C MET A 170 0.45 -10.99 18.42
N ILE A 171 -0.67 -10.70 17.75
CA ILE A 171 -1.25 -11.61 16.75
C ILE A 171 -0.24 -11.96 15.66
N ALA A 172 0.69 -11.04 15.37
CA ALA A 172 1.76 -11.26 14.40
C ALA A 172 2.75 -12.39 14.79
N GLN A 173 2.70 -12.90 16.01
CA GLN A 173 3.50 -14.04 16.47
C GLN A 173 2.73 -15.37 16.44
N ASP A 174 1.45 -15.33 16.10
CA ASP A 174 0.61 -16.51 16.03
C ASP A 174 0.65 -17.12 14.62
N THR A 175 1.12 -18.35 14.54
CA THR A 175 1.32 -19.09 13.29
C THR A 175 0.03 -19.69 12.71
N SER A 176 -1.07 -19.61 13.44
CA SER A 176 -2.39 -20.14 13.04
C SER A 176 -3.29 -19.12 12.38
N ASN A 177 -2.74 -17.94 12.05
CA ASN A 177 -3.44 -16.85 11.36
C ASN A 177 -2.52 -16.11 10.40
N HIS A 178 -3.11 -15.24 9.56
CA HIS A 178 -2.34 -14.46 8.57
C HIS A 178 -1.96 -13.06 9.03
N PRO A 179 -2.67 -12.34 9.91
CA PRO A 179 -2.30 -11.01 10.36
C PRO A 179 -0.85 -10.94 10.89
N GLY A 180 -0.07 -9.99 10.33
CA GLY A 180 1.34 -9.80 10.71
C GLY A 180 2.30 -10.77 10.02
N SER A 181 1.98 -11.20 8.80
CA SER A 181 2.80 -12.16 8.05
C SER A 181 3.13 -11.69 6.61
N ILE A 182 4.11 -12.36 6.02
CA ILE A 182 4.26 -12.47 4.56
C ILE A 182 3.73 -13.84 4.17
N ILE A 183 2.80 -13.87 3.23
CA ILE A 183 2.35 -15.11 2.61
C ILE A 183 3.08 -15.35 1.28
N ARG A 184 3.21 -16.61 0.88
CA ARG A 184 3.70 -17.03 -0.42
C ARG A 184 2.77 -18.08 -1.00
N ILE A 185 2.21 -17.80 -2.16
CA ILE A 185 1.34 -18.67 -2.93
C ILE A 185 1.82 -18.77 -4.38
N ASN A 186 1.39 -19.77 -5.11
CA ASN A 186 1.52 -19.78 -6.56
C ASN A 186 0.60 -18.72 -7.19
N ILE A 187 0.87 -18.32 -8.42
CA ILE A 187 0.07 -17.31 -9.15
C ILE A 187 -1.37 -17.77 -9.46
N ASP A 188 -1.69 -19.03 -9.21
CA ASP A 188 -3.05 -19.60 -9.29
C ASP A 188 -3.73 -19.73 -7.92
N GLY A 189 -3.07 -19.28 -6.84
CA GLY A 189 -3.58 -19.37 -5.46
C GLY A 189 -3.23 -20.68 -4.74
N SER A 190 -2.68 -21.69 -5.41
CA SER A 190 -2.25 -22.93 -4.77
C SER A 190 -1.01 -22.70 -3.89
N ILE A 191 -0.77 -23.62 -2.94
CA ILE A 191 0.32 -23.50 -1.98
C ILE A 191 1.60 -24.15 -2.53
N PRO A 192 2.74 -23.42 -2.58
CA PRO A 192 4.02 -23.98 -2.97
C PRO A 192 4.46 -25.09 -2.03
N ILE A 193 4.91 -26.22 -2.60
CA ILE A 193 5.32 -27.39 -1.81
C ILE A 193 6.56 -27.13 -0.94
N ASP A 194 7.37 -26.15 -1.33
CA ASP A 194 8.62 -25.72 -0.68
C ASP A 194 8.44 -24.51 0.26
N ASN A 195 7.19 -24.17 0.63
CA ASN A 195 6.96 -23.21 1.70
C ASN A 195 7.55 -23.70 3.02
N PRO A 196 7.97 -22.79 3.92
CA PRO A 196 8.53 -23.16 5.21
C PRO A 196 7.58 -24.07 5.99
N LYS A 197 8.12 -25.16 6.55
CA LYS A 197 7.37 -26.09 7.40
C LYS A 197 8.10 -26.18 8.75
N PHE A 198 7.41 -25.78 9.78
CA PHE A 198 7.96 -25.80 11.13
C PHE A 198 7.39 -27.00 11.91
N LEU A 199 8.13 -28.10 11.95
CA LEU A 199 7.69 -29.36 12.58
C LEU A 199 7.24 -29.20 14.05
N ASN A 200 7.83 -28.23 14.75
CA ASN A 200 7.48 -27.94 16.14
C ASN A 200 6.30 -26.94 16.29
N LYS A 201 5.68 -26.55 15.18
CA LYS A 201 4.52 -25.63 15.17
C LYS A 201 3.47 -26.14 14.20
N PRO A 202 2.69 -27.16 14.59
CA PRO A 202 1.71 -27.82 13.72
C PRO A 202 0.55 -26.88 13.27
N THR A 203 0.38 -25.75 13.95
CA THR A 203 -0.59 -24.71 13.59
C THR A 203 -0.09 -23.74 12.53
N TRP A 204 1.17 -23.86 12.05
CA TRP A 204 1.69 -23.01 11.00
C TRP A 204 0.90 -23.17 9.72
N LEU A 205 0.26 -22.07 9.27
CA LEU A 205 -0.51 -22.10 8.04
C LEU A 205 0.42 -22.28 6.82
N PRO A 206 0.03 -23.14 5.86
CA PRO A 206 0.93 -23.55 4.77
C PRO A 206 1.29 -22.43 3.80
N GLU A 207 0.50 -21.38 3.68
CA GLU A 207 0.77 -20.19 2.87
C GLU A 207 1.66 -19.17 3.58
N VAL A 208 1.82 -19.25 4.90
CA VAL A 208 2.62 -18.29 5.67
C VAL A 208 4.11 -18.57 5.45
N PHE A 209 4.80 -17.57 4.90
CA PHE A 209 6.23 -17.61 4.63
C PHE A 209 7.07 -17.01 5.75
N GLN A 210 6.60 -15.92 6.37
CA GLN A 210 7.26 -15.22 7.48
C GLN A 210 6.22 -14.59 8.39
N ILE A 211 6.49 -14.55 9.69
CA ILE A 211 5.65 -13.91 10.72
C ILE A 211 6.42 -12.79 11.42
N GLY A 212 5.73 -12.07 12.31
CA GLY A 212 6.35 -11.06 13.18
C GLY A 212 6.43 -9.67 12.57
N ILE A 213 5.55 -9.37 11.61
CA ILE A 213 5.56 -8.10 10.86
C ILE A 213 4.38 -7.24 11.31
N ARG A 214 4.58 -5.93 11.42
CA ARG A 214 3.52 -5.02 11.84
C ARG A 214 2.67 -4.54 10.67
N ASN A 215 3.21 -3.71 9.78
CA ASN A 215 2.50 -3.14 8.65
C ASN A 215 3.48 -2.89 7.49
N PRO A 216 3.84 -3.91 6.74
CA PRO A 216 4.76 -3.76 5.61
C PRO A 216 4.04 -3.11 4.44
N GLN A 217 4.38 -1.86 4.15
CA GLN A 217 3.80 -1.07 3.06
C GLN A 217 4.75 -0.86 1.87
N GLY A 218 5.96 -1.38 1.95
CA GLY A 218 6.90 -1.47 0.84
C GLY A 218 7.35 -2.91 0.62
N MET A 219 7.28 -3.38 -0.62
CA MET A 219 7.82 -4.67 -1.05
C MET A 219 8.33 -4.54 -2.48
N TYR A 220 9.53 -5.04 -2.73
CA TYR A 220 10.19 -4.90 -4.01
C TYR A 220 11.07 -6.10 -4.34
N LEU A 221 10.97 -6.58 -5.56
CA LEU A 221 11.89 -7.58 -6.11
C LEU A 221 13.09 -6.87 -6.75
N SER A 222 14.24 -6.99 -6.14
CA SER A 222 15.47 -6.36 -6.64
C SER A 222 15.97 -7.06 -7.92
N PRO A 223 16.17 -6.30 -9.01
CA PRO A 223 16.74 -6.86 -10.24
C PRO A 223 18.25 -7.14 -10.13
N ILE A 224 18.90 -6.61 -9.07
CA ILE A 224 20.35 -6.72 -8.88
C ILE A 224 20.73 -8.10 -8.33
N ASP A 225 20.00 -8.55 -7.29
CA ASP A 225 20.32 -9.78 -6.55
C ASP A 225 19.15 -10.76 -6.45
N ASN A 226 18.05 -10.45 -7.14
CA ASN A 226 16.84 -11.27 -7.17
C ASN A 226 16.29 -11.60 -5.79
N LYS A 227 16.42 -10.66 -4.82
CA LYS A 227 15.83 -10.78 -3.48
C LYS A 227 14.59 -9.90 -3.35
N VAL A 228 13.65 -10.35 -2.52
CA VAL A 228 12.50 -9.56 -2.10
C VAL A 228 12.90 -8.73 -0.87
N TYR A 229 12.83 -7.42 -1.01
CA TYR A 229 13.04 -6.46 0.07
C TYR A 229 11.70 -5.98 0.59
N ILE A 230 11.61 -5.79 1.89
CA ILE A 230 10.40 -5.35 2.58
C ILE A 230 10.75 -4.16 3.46
N SER A 231 9.95 -3.10 3.41
CA SER A 231 9.97 -2.04 4.41
C SER A 231 8.72 -2.15 5.28
N ASN A 232 8.95 -2.19 6.59
CA ASN A 232 7.91 -2.36 7.57
C ASN A 232 7.65 -1.05 8.32
N HIS A 233 6.39 -0.65 8.45
CA HIS A 233 6.03 0.53 9.23
C HIS A 233 5.89 0.16 10.71
N GLY A 234 6.94 0.39 11.48
CA GLY A 234 6.97 0.12 12.91
C GLY A 234 6.29 1.18 13.77
N ALA A 235 6.29 0.94 15.07
CA ALA A 235 5.57 1.77 16.03
C ALA A 235 6.29 3.09 16.36
N LYS A 236 7.63 3.11 16.28
CA LYS A 236 8.47 4.21 16.78
C LYS A 236 9.53 4.69 15.79
N GLY A 237 9.53 4.18 14.57
CA GLY A 237 10.56 4.43 13.57
C GLY A 237 11.82 3.57 13.78
N GLY A 238 12.71 3.57 12.78
CA GLY A 238 13.94 2.78 12.80
C GLY A 238 13.76 1.31 12.42
N ASP A 239 12.77 1.03 11.63
CA ASP A 239 12.35 -0.32 11.22
C ASP A 239 13.05 -0.78 9.96
#